data_b820443b3e43618b3445b2a95cc8192c
#
_entry.id   b820443b3e43618b3445b2a95cc8192c
#
_cell.length_a   1.000
_cell.length_b   1.000
_cell.length_c   1.000
_cell.angle_alpha   90.00
_cell.angle_beta   90.00
_cell.angle_gamma   90.00
#
_symmetry.space_group_name_H-M   'P 1'
#
loop_
_entity.id
_entity.type
_entity.pdbx_description
1 polymer ?
#
loop_
_entity_poly.entity_id
_entity_poly.type
_entity_poly.pdbx_seq_one_letter_code
_entity_poly.pdbx_strand_id
1 'polypeptide(L)'
;MGHMLNNTIQDILVRRARMMGKNACWVPGTDHASIATEAKVVNRLAGQGIKKTDLTRDEFLRHAWEWKEEHGGIILKQLRKLGASCDWDRTAFTMDEKRSESVIKVFVDLYKKGLIYRGVRMVNWDPKALTALSDEEVIYKEEHSKLYYLRYKIVGEEGYAIVATTRPETIM
;
A
#
# COMPACT_ATOMS: atom_id res chain seq x y z
N MET A 1 -15.14 13.88 -3.48
CA MET A 1 -15.04 15.24 -2.90
C MET A 1 -13.64 15.57 -2.36
N GLY A 2 -12.94 14.70 -1.62
CA GLY A 2 -11.65 15.01 -0.99
C GLY A 2 -10.58 15.51 -1.96
N HIS A 3 -10.34 14.82 -3.06
CA HIS A 3 -9.36 15.26 -4.06
C HIS A 3 -9.69 16.60 -4.70
N MET A 4 -10.98 16.88 -4.94
CA MET A 4 -11.41 18.16 -5.48
C MET A 4 -11.09 19.29 -4.50
N LEU A 5 -11.47 19.16 -3.24
CA LEU A 5 -11.23 20.18 -2.22
C LEU A 5 -9.74 20.44 -2.03
N ASN A 6 -8.94 19.40 -1.88
CA ASN A 6 -7.49 19.49 -1.70
C ASN A 6 -6.83 20.25 -2.87
N ASN A 7 -7.13 19.84 -4.11
CA ASN A 7 -6.53 20.47 -5.30
C ASN A 7 -7.03 21.92 -5.50
N THR A 8 -8.29 22.22 -5.15
CA THR A 8 -8.82 23.59 -5.22
C THR A 8 -8.08 24.51 -4.27
N ILE A 9 -7.82 24.09 -3.03
CA ILE A 9 -7.05 24.88 -2.06
C ILE A 9 -5.63 25.15 -2.58
N GLN A 10 -4.95 24.13 -3.11
CA GLN A 10 -3.63 24.29 -3.70
C GLN A 10 -3.65 25.26 -4.88
N ASP A 11 -4.63 25.16 -5.77
CA ASP A 11 -4.76 26.04 -6.93
C ASP A 11 -4.97 27.49 -6.52
N ILE A 12 -5.81 27.75 -5.53
CA ILE A 12 -6.03 29.11 -4.99
C ILE A 12 -4.71 29.72 -4.51
N LEU A 13 -3.92 28.96 -3.74
CA LEU A 13 -2.66 29.42 -3.19
C LEU A 13 -1.64 29.70 -4.29
N VAL A 14 -1.54 28.81 -5.27
CA VAL A 14 -0.63 28.98 -6.42
C VAL A 14 -1.02 30.17 -7.26
N ARG A 15 -2.30 30.35 -7.59
CA ARG A 15 -2.80 31.52 -8.34
C ARG A 15 -2.55 32.83 -7.59
N ARG A 16 -2.83 32.84 -6.28
CA ARG A 16 -2.55 34.01 -5.44
C ARG A 16 -1.06 34.35 -5.46
N ALA A 17 -0.17 33.37 -5.34
CA ALA A 17 1.27 33.62 -5.40
C ALA A 17 1.70 34.23 -6.76
N ARG A 18 1.17 33.73 -7.86
CA ARG A 18 1.42 34.29 -9.21
C ARG A 18 0.90 35.71 -9.35
N MET A 19 -0.29 35.99 -8.83
CA MET A 19 -0.85 37.36 -8.81
C MET A 19 -0.01 38.34 -7.99
N MET A 20 0.74 37.83 -6.99
CA MET A 20 1.69 38.61 -6.20
C MET A 20 3.08 38.74 -6.88
N GLY A 21 3.21 38.36 -8.16
CA GLY A 21 4.46 38.42 -8.93
C GLY A 21 5.46 37.31 -8.59
N LYS A 22 5.09 36.29 -7.83
CA LYS A 22 5.98 35.17 -7.51
C LYS A 22 6.02 34.15 -8.65
N ASN A 23 7.20 33.56 -8.88
CA ASN A 23 7.34 32.44 -9.80
C ASN A 23 6.91 31.13 -9.11
N ALA A 24 5.61 30.82 -9.15
CA ALA A 24 5.06 29.65 -8.53
C ALA A 24 4.77 28.57 -9.57
N CYS A 25 5.46 27.43 -9.45
CA CYS A 25 5.27 26.24 -10.27
C CYS A 25 4.50 25.18 -9.48
N TRP A 26 3.51 24.56 -10.12
CA TRP A 26 2.74 23.44 -9.55
C TRP A 26 2.76 22.28 -10.54
N VAL A 27 3.58 21.27 -10.23
CA VAL A 27 3.74 20.08 -11.06
C VAL A 27 2.76 18.99 -10.60
N PRO A 28 1.87 18.51 -11.47
CA PRO A 28 0.96 17.43 -11.11
C PRO A 28 1.64 16.07 -11.18
N GLY A 29 1.19 15.13 -10.33
CA GLY A 29 1.64 13.76 -10.36
C GLY A 29 0.54 12.80 -9.96
N THR A 30 0.69 11.55 -10.38
CA THR A 30 -0.21 10.44 -10.01
C THR A 30 0.56 9.36 -9.29
N ASP A 31 -0.07 8.77 -8.28
CA ASP A 31 0.46 7.63 -7.55
C ASP A 31 -0.03 6.31 -8.16
N HIS A 32 0.77 5.25 -8.01
CA HIS A 32 0.44 3.92 -8.52
C HIS A 32 -0.60 3.17 -7.67
N ALA A 33 -0.85 3.60 -6.41
CA ALA A 33 -1.87 3.06 -5.51
C ALA A 33 -1.92 1.52 -5.52
N SER A 34 -0.79 0.86 -5.27
CA SER A 34 -0.51 -0.54 -5.62
C SER A 34 -1.62 -1.53 -5.21
N ILE A 35 -2.04 -1.56 -3.94
CA ILE A 35 -3.05 -2.51 -3.44
C ILE A 35 -4.41 -2.31 -4.12
N ALA A 36 -4.85 -1.06 -4.26
CA ALA A 36 -6.14 -0.75 -4.90
C ALA A 36 -6.14 -1.10 -6.39
N THR A 37 -5.04 -0.83 -7.09
CA THR A 37 -4.85 -1.19 -8.50
C THR A 37 -4.81 -2.70 -8.67
N GLU A 38 -4.05 -3.40 -7.84
CA GLU A 38 -3.97 -4.86 -7.85
C GLU A 38 -5.36 -5.50 -7.67
N ALA A 39 -6.13 -5.06 -6.68
CA ALA A 39 -7.48 -5.58 -6.44
C ALA A 39 -8.40 -5.38 -7.66
N LYS A 40 -8.30 -4.24 -8.35
CA LYS A 40 -9.10 -3.97 -9.57
C LYS A 40 -8.68 -4.86 -10.73
N VAL A 41 -7.37 -5.06 -10.94
CA VAL A 41 -6.85 -5.94 -11.98
C VAL A 41 -7.24 -7.40 -11.72
N VAL A 42 -7.09 -7.88 -10.48
CA VAL A 42 -7.51 -9.24 -10.08
C VAL A 42 -8.99 -9.45 -10.32
N ASN A 43 -9.85 -8.50 -9.94
CA ASN A 43 -11.30 -8.59 -10.18
C ASN A 43 -11.64 -8.60 -11.68
N ARG A 44 -10.94 -7.80 -12.51
CA ARG A 44 -11.11 -7.81 -13.96
C ARG A 44 -10.74 -9.18 -14.56
N LEU A 45 -9.60 -9.73 -14.16
CA LEU A 45 -9.13 -11.05 -14.60
C LEU A 45 -10.07 -12.17 -14.17
N ALA A 46 -10.55 -12.12 -12.91
CA ALA A 46 -11.55 -13.08 -12.41
C ALA A 46 -12.84 -13.07 -13.22
N GLY A 47 -13.31 -11.90 -13.68
CA GLY A 47 -14.43 -11.77 -14.59
C GLY A 47 -14.19 -12.42 -15.98
N GLN A 48 -12.92 -12.62 -16.35
CA GLN A 48 -12.49 -13.31 -17.55
C GLN A 48 -12.16 -14.80 -17.32
N GLY A 49 -12.35 -15.31 -16.09
CA GLY A 49 -12.04 -16.68 -15.69
C GLY A 49 -10.55 -16.95 -15.42
N ILE A 50 -9.72 -15.89 -15.36
CA ILE A 50 -8.28 -15.99 -15.13
C ILE A 50 -7.99 -15.74 -13.64
N LYS A 51 -7.27 -16.67 -12.99
CA LYS A 51 -6.82 -16.49 -11.61
C LYS A 51 -5.42 -15.88 -11.59
N LYS A 52 -5.14 -14.98 -10.62
CA LYS A 52 -3.81 -14.41 -10.44
C LYS A 52 -2.73 -15.48 -10.23
N THR A 53 -3.08 -16.58 -9.56
CA THR A 53 -2.17 -17.71 -9.30
C THR A 53 -1.71 -18.44 -10.57
N ASP A 54 -2.45 -18.31 -11.67
CA ASP A 54 -2.17 -18.98 -12.93
C ASP A 54 -1.23 -18.14 -13.83
N LEU A 55 -0.90 -16.92 -13.39
CA LEU A 55 -0.07 -15.97 -14.11
C LEU A 55 1.32 -15.86 -13.49
N THR A 56 2.31 -15.69 -14.32
CA THR A 56 3.64 -15.24 -13.91
C THR A 56 3.60 -13.77 -13.46
N ARG A 57 4.64 -13.30 -12.75
CA ARG A 57 4.76 -11.91 -12.36
C ARG A 57 4.70 -10.95 -13.56
N ASP A 58 5.38 -11.28 -14.63
CA ASP A 58 5.48 -10.41 -15.82
C ASP A 58 4.14 -10.32 -16.56
N GLU A 59 3.41 -11.42 -16.65
CA GLU A 59 2.06 -11.44 -17.21
C GLU A 59 1.10 -10.59 -16.40
N PHE A 60 1.14 -10.72 -15.07
CA PHE A 60 0.32 -9.89 -14.20
C PHE A 60 0.68 -8.40 -14.31
N LEU A 61 1.98 -8.05 -14.34
CA LEU A 61 2.43 -6.67 -14.52
C LEU A 61 1.95 -6.08 -15.85
N ARG A 62 1.92 -6.87 -16.93
CA ARG A 62 1.36 -6.41 -18.21
C ARG A 62 -0.09 -5.98 -18.06
N HIS A 63 -0.94 -6.77 -17.40
CA HIS A 63 -2.33 -6.39 -17.12
C HIS A 63 -2.45 -5.18 -16.22
N ALA A 64 -1.55 -5.02 -15.24
CA ALA A 64 -1.52 -3.84 -14.39
C ALA A 64 -1.15 -2.57 -15.18
N TRP A 65 -0.21 -2.65 -16.12
CA TRP A 65 0.15 -1.55 -17.00
C TRP A 65 -0.98 -1.21 -17.98
N GLU A 66 -1.66 -2.20 -18.57
CA GLU A 66 -2.86 -1.99 -19.39
C GLU A 66 -3.94 -1.23 -18.61
N TRP A 67 -4.21 -1.63 -17.37
CA TRP A 67 -5.13 -0.94 -16.49
C TRP A 67 -4.72 0.52 -16.23
N LYS A 68 -3.44 0.74 -15.98
CA LYS A 68 -2.88 2.09 -15.76
C LYS A 68 -3.06 2.97 -17.01
N GLU A 69 -2.81 2.45 -18.21
CA GLU A 69 -3.00 3.21 -19.45
C GLU A 69 -4.48 3.59 -19.67
N GLU A 70 -5.40 2.69 -19.38
CA GLU A 70 -6.84 2.93 -19.51
C GLU A 70 -7.36 3.98 -18.49
N HIS A 71 -6.91 3.89 -17.23
CA HIS A 71 -7.54 4.60 -16.10
C HIS A 71 -6.66 5.68 -15.47
N GLY A 72 -5.35 5.58 -15.56
CA GLY A 72 -4.40 6.47 -14.87
C GLY A 72 -4.50 7.95 -15.27
N GLY A 73 -4.96 8.23 -16.48
CA GLY A 73 -5.16 9.60 -16.96
C GLY A 73 -6.48 10.28 -16.56
N ILE A 74 -7.42 9.54 -15.97
CA ILE A 74 -8.77 10.05 -15.68
C ILE A 74 -8.72 11.21 -14.69
N ILE A 75 -7.99 11.07 -13.59
CA ILE A 75 -7.88 12.10 -12.55
C ILE A 75 -7.27 13.40 -13.11
N LEU A 76 -6.28 13.30 -13.97
CA LEU A 76 -5.66 14.47 -14.61
C LEU A 76 -6.62 15.19 -15.54
N LYS A 77 -7.44 14.44 -16.30
CA LYS A 77 -8.51 15.01 -17.13
C LYS A 77 -9.57 15.72 -16.29
N GLN A 78 -9.91 15.13 -15.14
CA GLN A 78 -10.86 15.76 -14.19
C GLN A 78 -10.31 17.05 -13.59
N LEU A 79 -9.02 17.06 -13.18
CA LEU A 79 -8.36 18.26 -12.66
C LEU A 79 -8.27 19.37 -13.71
N ARG A 80 -8.00 19.02 -14.97
CA ARG A 80 -8.06 20.01 -16.08
C ARG A 80 -9.46 20.62 -16.24
N LYS A 81 -10.51 19.79 -16.12
CA LYS A 81 -11.91 20.28 -16.17
C LYS A 81 -12.26 21.19 -15.00
N LEU A 82 -11.66 20.98 -13.83
CA LEU A 82 -11.78 21.88 -12.67
C LEU A 82 -10.99 23.18 -12.83
N GLY A 83 -10.19 23.31 -13.89
CA GLY A 83 -9.40 24.51 -14.17
C GLY A 83 -8.11 24.60 -13.36
N ALA A 84 -7.60 23.49 -12.81
CA ALA A 84 -6.34 23.47 -12.06
C ALA A 84 -5.17 24.01 -12.91
N SER A 85 -4.41 24.97 -12.37
CA SER A 85 -3.35 25.68 -13.06
C SER A 85 -1.98 25.01 -12.96
N CYS A 86 -1.96 23.67 -13.15
CA CYS A 86 -0.73 22.87 -13.12
C CYS A 86 0.12 23.07 -14.37
N ASP A 87 1.41 22.79 -14.20
CA ASP A 87 2.35 22.56 -15.30
C ASP A 87 2.13 21.14 -15.84
N TRP A 88 1.23 21.02 -16.80
CA TRP A 88 0.80 19.75 -17.36
C TRP A 88 1.86 19.03 -18.18
N ASP A 89 2.84 19.76 -18.72
CA ASP A 89 3.92 19.20 -19.54
C ASP A 89 4.91 18.42 -18.69
N ARG A 90 4.97 18.72 -17.36
CA ARG A 90 5.79 18.02 -16.38
C ARG A 90 5.01 16.98 -15.58
N THR A 91 3.86 16.55 -16.07
CA THR A 91 3.08 15.49 -15.41
C THR A 91 3.94 14.28 -15.14
N ALA A 92 3.84 13.74 -13.92
CA ALA A 92 4.68 12.67 -13.41
C ALA A 92 3.86 11.49 -12.91
N PHE A 93 4.45 10.31 -12.97
CA PHE A 93 3.91 9.09 -12.37
C PHE A 93 4.95 8.46 -11.45
N THR A 94 4.53 7.96 -10.29
CA THR A 94 5.48 7.44 -9.27
C THR A 94 6.36 6.30 -9.76
N MET A 95 5.93 5.53 -10.78
CA MET A 95 6.69 4.43 -11.37
C MET A 95 7.32 4.77 -12.72
N ASP A 96 7.44 6.06 -13.09
CA ASP A 96 8.23 6.47 -14.26
C ASP A 96 9.68 6.03 -14.12
N GLU A 97 10.35 5.76 -15.24
CA GLU A 97 11.73 5.28 -15.29
C GLU A 97 12.69 6.15 -14.45
N LYS A 98 12.70 7.48 -14.67
CA LYS A 98 13.54 8.40 -13.89
C LYS A 98 13.29 8.38 -12.40
N ARG A 99 12.04 8.14 -11.98
CA ARG A 99 11.68 8.06 -10.57
C ARG A 99 12.07 6.71 -9.98
N SER A 100 11.91 5.64 -10.75
CA SER A 100 12.36 4.30 -10.37
C SER A 100 13.87 4.28 -10.15
N GLU A 101 14.66 4.88 -11.04
CA GLU A 101 16.11 5.05 -10.86
C GLU A 101 16.43 5.83 -9.59
N SER A 102 15.72 6.93 -9.34
CA SER A 102 15.93 7.76 -8.15
C SER A 102 15.63 7.00 -6.85
N VAL A 103 14.55 6.21 -6.83
CA VAL A 103 14.18 5.37 -5.68
C VAL A 103 15.25 4.32 -5.41
N ILE A 104 15.73 3.63 -6.46
CA ILE A 104 16.77 2.62 -6.34
C ILE A 104 18.06 3.25 -5.82
N LYS A 105 18.47 4.40 -6.36
CA LYS A 105 19.66 5.13 -5.91
C LYS A 105 19.57 5.48 -4.42
N VAL A 106 18.46 6.07 -3.99
CA VAL A 106 18.25 6.45 -2.58
C VAL A 106 18.25 5.21 -1.68
N PHE A 107 17.63 4.13 -2.09
CA PHE A 107 17.63 2.87 -1.35
C PHE A 107 19.05 2.33 -1.15
N VAL A 108 19.86 2.31 -2.22
CA VAL A 108 21.26 1.86 -2.16
C VAL A 108 22.11 2.80 -1.28
N ASP A 109 21.91 4.11 -1.37
CA ASP A 109 22.64 5.08 -0.54
C ASP A 109 22.32 4.92 0.94
N LEU A 110 21.04 4.69 1.29
CA LEU A 110 20.60 4.44 2.67
C LEU A 110 21.15 3.10 3.20
N TYR A 111 21.17 2.08 2.36
CA TYR A 111 21.75 0.78 2.72
C TYR A 111 23.26 0.92 3.01
N LYS A 112 24.02 1.61 2.15
CA LYS A 112 25.45 1.86 2.35
C LYS A 112 25.74 2.67 3.62
N LYS A 113 24.81 3.54 4.02
CA LYS A 113 24.92 4.31 5.29
C LYS A 113 24.50 3.48 6.52
N GLY A 114 24.09 2.22 6.37
CA GLY A 114 23.62 1.38 7.45
C GLY A 114 22.25 1.73 8.03
N LEU A 115 21.48 2.62 7.34
CA LEU A 115 20.16 3.05 7.78
C LEU A 115 19.04 2.09 7.35
N ILE A 116 19.30 1.25 6.37
CA ILE A 116 18.42 0.17 5.93
C ILE A 116 19.13 -1.14 6.12
N TYR A 117 18.46 -2.12 6.70
CA TYR A 117 18.95 -3.47 6.88
C TYR A 117 17.83 -4.49 6.65
N ARG A 118 18.20 -5.73 6.33
CA ARG A 118 17.26 -6.84 6.23
C ARG A 118 17.06 -7.47 7.61
N GLY A 119 15.82 -7.54 8.06
CA GLY A 119 15.48 -8.12 9.35
C GLY A 119 14.14 -8.83 9.32
N VAL A 120 13.87 -9.65 10.35
CA VAL A 120 12.59 -10.30 10.58
C VAL A 120 11.81 -9.48 11.61
N ARG A 121 10.56 -9.16 11.30
CA ARG A 121 9.64 -8.44 12.19
C ARG A 121 8.29 -9.13 12.20
N MET A 122 7.57 -9.03 13.33
CA MET A 122 6.16 -9.39 13.39
C MET A 122 5.37 -8.34 12.63
N VAL A 123 4.44 -8.81 11.78
CA VAL A 123 3.56 -7.94 11.00
C VAL A 123 2.13 -8.46 11.08
N ASN A 124 1.17 -7.57 10.92
CA ASN A 124 -0.21 -7.96 10.67
C ASN A 124 -0.30 -8.47 9.23
N TRP A 125 -0.83 -9.67 9.04
CA TRP A 125 -0.84 -10.34 7.74
C TRP A 125 -2.26 -10.76 7.35
N ASP A 126 -2.68 -10.40 6.14
CA ASP A 126 -3.92 -10.91 5.54
C ASP A 126 -3.60 -12.15 4.68
N PRO A 127 -4.01 -13.36 5.12
CA PRO A 127 -3.72 -14.59 4.38
C PRO A 127 -4.53 -14.72 3.08
N LYS A 128 -5.61 -13.96 2.92
CA LYS A 128 -6.43 -13.96 1.70
C LYS A 128 -5.83 -13.03 0.64
N ALA A 129 -5.45 -11.83 1.02
CA ALA A 129 -4.81 -10.87 0.14
C ALA A 129 -3.31 -11.13 -0.04
N LEU A 130 -2.70 -11.98 0.79
CA LEU A 130 -1.27 -12.31 0.79
C LEU A 130 -0.39 -11.06 0.92
N THR A 131 -0.76 -10.16 1.83
CA THR A 131 -0.06 -8.91 2.07
C THR A 131 0.02 -8.56 3.55
N ALA A 132 1.03 -7.78 3.92
CA ALA A 132 1.10 -7.14 5.22
C ALA A 132 0.10 -5.98 5.28
N LEU A 133 -0.45 -5.75 6.47
CA LEU A 133 -1.36 -4.65 6.76
C LEU A 133 -0.65 -3.61 7.63
N SER A 134 -0.97 -2.33 7.42
CA SER A 134 -0.55 -1.27 8.34
C SER A 134 -1.36 -1.32 9.63
N ASP A 135 -0.85 -0.70 10.68
CA ASP A 135 -1.53 -0.68 11.98
C ASP A 135 -2.88 0.06 11.90
N GLU A 136 -3.00 1.05 10.99
CA GLU A 136 -4.23 1.81 10.75
C GLU A 136 -5.32 0.99 10.05
N GLU A 137 -4.96 -0.08 9.34
CA GLU A 137 -5.90 -0.97 8.65
C GLU A 137 -6.46 -2.06 9.57
N VAL A 138 -5.85 -2.26 10.75
CA VAL A 138 -6.26 -3.29 11.70
C VAL A 138 -7.45 -2.81 12.53
N ILE A 139 -8.54 -3.57 12.47
CA ILE A 139 -9.74 -3.32 13.26
C ILE A 139 -9.67 -4.19 14.52
N TYR A 140 -9.50 -3.55 15.67
CA TYR A 140 -9.51 -4.22 16.96
C TYR A 140 -10.93 -4.46 17.43
N LYS A 141 -11.21 -5.70 17.86
CA LYS A 141 -12.48 -6.09 18.48
C LYS A 141 -12.20 -6.70 19.84
N GLU A 142 -12.99 -6.28 20.83
CA GLU A 142 -13.01 -6.97 22.12
C GLU A 142 -13.78 -8.27 21.99
N GLU A 143 -13.17 -9.38 22.40
CA GLU A 143 -13.81 -10.70 22.46
C GLU A 143 -13.61 -11.27 23.86
N HIS A 144 -14.71 -11.72 24.46
CA HIS A 144 -14.66 -12.43 25.73
C HIS A 144 -14.15 -13.85 25.51
N SER A 145 -12.88 -14.07 25.87
CA SER A 145 -12.21 -15.36 25.76
C SER A 145 -11.86 -15.90 27.14
N LYS A 146 -11.48 -17.16 27.22
CA LYS A 146 -11.01 -17.82 28.43
C LYS A 146 -9.55 -18.19 28.30
N LEU A 147 -8.81 -18.07 29.39
CA LEU A 147 -7.47 -18.61 29.50
C LEU A 147 -7.54 -19.99 30.17
N TYR A 148 -7.13 -21.01 29.45
CA TYR A 148 -7.15 -22.40 29.91
C TYR A 148 -5.80 -22.78 30.47
N TYR A 149 -5.76 -23.28 31.71
CA TYR A 149 -4.55 -23.77 32.37
C TYR A 149 -4.52 -25.29 32.27
N LEU A 150 -3.46 -25.83 31.67
CA LEU A 150 -3.25 -27.26 31.50
C LEU A 150 -2.07 -27.69 32.38
N ARG A 151 -2.23 -28.81 33.05
CA ARG A 151 -1.22 -29.40 33.91
C ARG A 151 -0.64 -30.65 33.28
N TYR A 152 0.63 -30.64 33.02
CA TYR A 152 1.38 -31.81 32.56
C TYR A 152 2.17 -32.40 33.73
N LYS A 153 2.01 -33.72 33.99
CA LYS A 153 2.74 -34.40 35.03
C LYS A 153 4.24 -34.50 34.63
N ILE A 154 5.11 -34.14 35.56
CA ILE A 154 6.55 -34.29 35.36
C ILE A 154 6.93 -35.75 35.56
N VAL A 155 7.69 -36.33 34.61
CA VAL A 155 8.11 -37.73 34.67
C VAL A 155 9.26 -37.84 35.67
N GLY A 156 9.09 -38.70 36.67
CA GLY A 156 10.15 -38.96 37.69
C GLY A 156 10.17 -38.00 38.88
N GLU A 157 9.25 -37.02 38.92
CA GLU A 157 9.12 -36.07 40.04
C GLU A 157 7.70 -35.93 40.51
N GLU A 158 7.53 -35.55 41.79
CA GLU A 158 6.18 -35.10 42.27
C GLU A 158 5.99 -33.66 41.87
N GLY A 159 5.11 -33.41 40.84
CA GLY A 159 4.80 -32.07 40.41
C GLY A 159 4.16 -32.01 39.03
N TYR A 160 3.76 -30.80 38.67
CA TYR A 160 3.10 -30.50 37.36
C TYR A 160 3.73 -29.27 36.75
N ALA A 161 4.04 -29.33 35.48
CA ALA A 161 4.26 -28.15 34.64
C ALA A 161 2.91 -27.58 34.26
N ILE A 162 2.70 -26.28 34.49
CA ILE A 162 1.45 -25.57 34.15
C ILE A 162 1.71 -24.68 32.96
N VAL A 163 0.93 -24.88 31.90
CA VAL A 163 0.93 -24.02 30.71
C VAL A 163 -0.44 -23.39 30.53
N ALA A 164 -0.48 -22.20 29.98
CA ALA A 164 -1.74 -21.49 29.73
C ALA A 164 -1.90 -21.18 28.23
N THR A 165 -3.10 -21.34 27.71
CA THR A 165 -3.43 -21.01 26.33
C THR A 165 -4.84 -20.48 26.22
N THR A 166 -5.09 -19.59 25.27
CA THR A 166 -6.43 -19.15 24.88
C THR A 166 -7.03 -20.09 23.83
N ARG A 167 -6.24 -20.97 23.24
CA ARG A 167 -6.62 -21.89 22.16
C ARG A 167 -6.29 -23.33 22.49
N PRO A 168 -7.09 -23.98 23.40
CA PRO A 168 -6.82 -25.35 23.85
C PRO A 168 -6.93 -26.38 22.71
N GLU A 169 -7.66 -26.08 21.64
CA GLU A 169 -7.80 -26.93 20.46
C GLU A 169 -6.47 -27.12 19.69
N THR A 170 -5.48 -26.27 19.91
CA THR A 170 -4.17 -26.40 19.25
C THR A 170 -3.19 -27.36 19.95
N ILE A 171 -3.63 -28.00 21.02
CA ILE A 171 -2.78 -28.93 21.83
C ILE A 171 -2.90 -30.38 21.34
N MET A 172 -3.92 -30.66 20.54
CA MET A 172 -4.18 -32.00 19.96
C MET A 172 -3.39 -32.20 18.68
#